data_75985e4eff6788f4bf6e358099ab2bb9
#
_entry.id   75985e4eff6788f4bf6e358099ab2bb9
#
_cell.length_a   1.000
_cell.length_b   1.000
_cell.length_c   1.000
_cell.angle_alpha   90.00
_cell.angle_beta   90.00
_cell.angle_gamma   90.00
#
_symmetry.space_group_name_H-M   'P 1'
#
loop_
_entity.id
_entity.type
_entity.pdbx_description
1 polymer ?
#
loop_
_entity_poly.entity_id
_entity_poly.type
_entity_poly.pdbx_seq_one_letter_code
_entity_poly.pdbx_strand_id
1 'polypeptide(L)'
;MADFLTTAAPTLPRALKTAGYKTAHIGKWHLGGGRDVYNAPSIKEYGYDEYVSTYESPDPDPLLTATDWIWSKKDSIPRWNRTAYFIDKTIDFLKRNKGEPCFVNLWPDDMHTPWVGNKEELELFHNGESSEKNYKTVMEEYNKQIGRLLY
;
A
#
# COMPACT_ATOMS: atom_id res chain seq x y z
N MET A 1 1.82 21.64 -14.69
CA MET A 1 1.95 20.87 -13.42
C MET A 1 2.30 19.45 -13.81
N ALA A 2 3.19 18.77 -13.10
CA ALA A 2 3.50 17.38 -13.45
C ALA A 2 2.42 16.47 -12.85
N ASP A 3 1.86 15.57 -13.67
CA ASP A 3 0.76 14.70 -13.27
C ASP A 3 1.29 13.40 -12.63
N PHE A 4 2.59 13.12 -12.81
CA PHE A 4 3.29 12.00 -12.19
C PHE A 4 4.80 12.31 -12.06
N LEU A 5 5.50 11.52 -11.26
CA LEU A 5 6.96 11.61 -11.17
C LEU A 5 7.59 11.16 -12.51
N THR A 6 8.48 11.97 -13.07
CA THR A 6 9.21 11.55 -14.28
C THR A 6 10.05 10.30 -14.04
N THR A 7 10.01 9.35 -14.96
CA THR A 7 10.85 8.15 -14.89
C THR A 7 12.36 8.42 -15.02
N ALA A 8 12.74 9.62 -15.49
CA ALA A 8 14.12 10.07 -15.51
C ALA A 8 14.66 10.49 -14.12
N ALA A 9 13.77 10.71 -13.14
CA ALA A 9 14.19 11.08 -11.79
C ALA A 9 15.06 9.98 -11.15
N PRO A 10 16.13 10.33 -10.44
CA PRO A 10 16.87 9.37 -9.65
C PRO A 10 15.99 8.82 -8.52
N THR A 11 15.98 7.51 -8.35
CA THR A 11 15.18 6.84 -7.33
C THR A 11 16.03 5.91 -6.49
N LEU A 12 15.70 5.80 -5.21
CA LEU A 12 16.40 4.91 -4.28
C LEU A 12 16.33 3.44 -4.72
N PRO A 13 15.17 2.89 -5.15
CA PRO A 13 15.13 1.49 -5.60
C PRO A 13 16.05 1.21 -6.80
N ARG A 14 16.20 2.12 -7.76
CA ARG A 14 17.17 1.93 -8.85
C ARG A 14 18.62 1.87 -8.35
N ALA A 15 19.00 2.77 -7.45
CA ALA A 15 20.34 2.77 -6.87
C ALA A 15 20.62 1.46 -6.12
N LEU A 16 19.66 1.00 -5.30
CA LEU A 16 19.78 -0.24 -4.55
C LEU A 16 19.79 -1.47 -5.48
N LYS A 17 18.98 -1.47 -6.52
CA LYS A 17 18.99 -2.55 -7.53
C LYS A 17 20.34 -2.65 -8.23
N THR A 18 21.00 -1.53 -8.54
CA THR A 18 22.37 -1.52 -9.08
C THR A 18 23.38 -2.10 -8.08
N ALA A 19 23.12 -1.96 -6.78
CA ALA A 19 23.90 -2.57 -5.71
C ALA A 19 23.52 -4.03 -5.40
N GLY A 20 22.67 -4.67 -6.20
CA GLY A 20 22.28 -6.07 -6.07
C GLY A 20 21.11 -6.36 -5.16
N TYR A 21 20.38 -5.34 -4.72
CA TYR A 21 19.17 -5.53 -3.90
C TYR A 21 17.98 -6.01 -4.75
N LYS A 22 17.19 -6.91 -4.19
CA LYS A 22 15.80 -7.17 -4.62
C LYS A 22 14.90 -6.07 -4.08
N THR A 23 14.00 -5.55 -4.91
CA THR A 23 13.25 -4.34 -4.57
C THR A 23 11.76 -4.54 -4.70
N ALA A 24 10.99 -4.16 -3.68
CA ALA A 24 9.53 -4.20 -3.70
C ALA A 24 8.90 -2.91 -3.21
N HIS A 25 7.75 -2.55 -3.82
CA HIS A 25 6.84 -1.53 -3.29
C HIS A 25 5.53 -2.18 -2.87
N ILE A 26 5.11 -1.98 -1.63
CA ILE A 26 3.90 -2.58 -1.08
C ILE A 26 3.09 -1.53 -0.34
N GLY A 27 1.88 -1.26 -0.82
CA GLY A 27 0.98 -0.26 -0.28
C GLY A 27 0.72 0.93 -1.19
N LYS A 28 0.44 2.09 -0.61
CA LYS A 28 0.07 3.31 -1.33
C LYS A 28 1.20 3.81 -2.23
N TRP A 29 0.89 4.12 -3.50
CA TRP A 29 1.85 4.68 -4.45
C TRP A 29 1.83 6.22 -4.50
N HIS A 30 0.74 6.80 -4.91
CA HIS A 30 0.46 8.25 -4.94
C HIS A 30 1.52 9.12 -5.68
N LEU A 31 2.23 8.56 -6.65
CA LEU A 31 3.17 9.29 -7.52
C LEU A 31 2.67 9.38 -8.97
N GLY A 32 1.36 9.25 -9.16
CA GLY A 32 0.64 9.30 -10.42
C GLY A 32 -0.15 8.02 -10.69
N GLY A 33 -1.26 8.16 -11.38
CA GLY A 33 -2.18 7.06 -11.72
C GLY A 33 -3.48 7.09 -10.92
N GLY A 34 -4.21 5.98 -10.97
CA GLY A 34 -5.54 5.87 -10.37
C GLY A 34 -6.54 6.83 -10.98
N ARG A 35 -7.18 7.62 -10.15
CA ARG A 35 -8.19 8.60 -10.59
C ARG A 35 -7.61 9.87 -11.20
N ASP A 36 -6.33 10.18 -10.94
CA ASP A 36 -5.76 11.47 -11.26
C ASP A 36 -5.24 11.52 -12.71
N VAL A 37 -4.54 10.45 -13.13
CA VAL A 37 -4.04 10.31 -14.49
C VAL A 37 -4.03 8.84 -14.93
N TYR A 38 -4.43 8.58 -16.18
CA TYR A 38 -4.53 7.24 -16.74
C TYR A 38 -3.26 6.78 -17.49
N ASN A 39 -2.31 7.69 -17.72
CA ASN A 39 -1.08 7.44 -18.49
C ASN A 39 0.19 7.50 -17.63
N ALA A 40 0.06 7.35 -16.32
CA ALA A 40 1.21 7.29 -15.43
C ALA A 40 2.08 6.06 -15.72
N PRO A 41 3.42 6.19 -15.64
CA PRO A 41 4.34 5.08 -15.83
C PRO A 41 4.14 3.98 -14.78
N SER A 42 4.44 2.73 -15.16
CA SER A 42 4.39 1.60 -14.23
C SER A 42 5.35 1.80 -13.04
N ILE A 43 4.99 1.29 -11.88
CA ILE A 43 5.82 1.30 -10.66
C ILE A 43 7.19 0.65 -10.93
N LYS A 44 7.27 -0.36 -11.80
CA LYS A 44 8.53 -1.01 -12.22
C LYS A 44 9.52 -0.04 -12.86
N GLU A 45 9.01 0.97 -13.55
CA GLU A 45 9.87 1.96 -14.20
C GLU A 45 10.65 2.83 -13.22
N TYR A 46 10.29 2.82 -11.95
CA TYR A 46 11.01 3.52 -10.88
C TYR A 46 12.04 2.64 -10.16
N GLY A 47 12.26 1.38 -10.63
CA GLY A 47 13.29 0.49 -10.13
C GLY A 47 12.81 -0.61 -9.20
N TYR A 48 11.52 -0.81 -9.06
CA TYR A 48 10.97 -1.93 -8.29
C TYR A 48 10.87 -3.20 -9.14
N ASP A 49 11.26 -4.35 -8.59
CA ASP A 49 11.10 -5.67 -9.21
C ASP A 49 9.64 -6.14 -9.09
N GLU A 50 9.06 -5.93 -7.93
CA GLU A 50 7.69 -6.32 -7.61
C GLU A 50 6.95 -5.18 -6.94
N TYR A 51 5.62 -5.18 -7.07
CA TYR A 51 4.77 -4.26 -6.32
C TYR A 51 3.38 -4.83 -6.07
N VAL A 52 2.78 -4.36 -4.98
CA VAL A 52 1.36 -4.51 -4.64
C VAL A 52 0.88 -3.13 -4.24
N SER A 53 0.00 -2.52 -5.01
CA SER A 53 -0.37 -1.12 -4.80
C SER A 53 -1.88 -0.93 -4.66
N THR A 54 -2.25 0.20 -4.10
CA THR A 54 -3.64 0.60 -3.91
C THR A 54 -4.22 1.31 -5.12
N TYR A 55 -5.50 1.68 -5.05
CA TYR A 55 -6.24 2.37 -6.10
C TYR A 55 -5.53 3.58 -6.73
N GLU A 56 -4.71 4.29 -5.97
CA GLU A 56 -4.00 5.51 -6.42
C GLU A 56 -2.69 5.19 -7.16
N SER A 57 -2.65 4.10 -7.91
CA SER A 57 -1.52 3.70 -8.75
C SER A 57 -1.97 3.43 -10.18
N PRO A 58 -1.04 3.39 -11.15
CA PRO A 58 -1.37 3.05 -12.54
C PRO A 58 -1.86 1.61 -12.70
N ASP A 59 -1.51 0.73 -11.76
CA ASP A 59 -1.82 -0.71 -11.81
C ASP A 59 -2.09 -1.24 -10.39
N PRO A 60 -3.29 -0.93 -9.82
CA PRO A 60 -3.64 -1.38 -8.48
C PRO A 60 -3.86 -2.89 -8.41
N ASP A 61 -3.57 -3.47 -7.25
CA ASP A 61 -3.86 -4.88 -6.98
C ASP A 61 -5.37 -5.14 -7.11
N PRO A 62 -5.79 -6.15 -7.89
CA PRO A 62 -7.21 -6.45 -8.13
C PRO A 62 -8.03 -6.74 -6.86
N LEU A 63 -7.37 -7.18 -5.79
CA LEU A 63 -8.03 -7.45 -4.51
C LEU A 63 -8.28 -6.18 -3.68
N LEU A 64 -7.60 -5.08 -4.05
CA LEU A 64 -7.63 -3.79 -3.36
C LEU A 64 -8.25 -2.68 -4.21
N THR A 65 -8.71 -2.99 -5.42
CA THR A 65 -9.30 -2.03 -6.34
C THR A 65 -10.65 -1.58 -5.83
N ALA A 66 -10.67 -0.42 -5.19
CA ALA A 66 -11.88 0.21 -4.73
C ALA A 66 -12.59 0.92 -5.90
N THR A 67 -13.91 0.80 -5.99
CA THR A 67 -14.73 1.63 -6.89
C THR A 67 -14.79 3.08 -6.40
N ASP A 68 -14.69 3.27 -5.10
CA ASP A 68 -14.50 4.54 -4.44
C ASP A 68 -13.03 4.70 -4.05
N TRP A 69 -12.52 5.92 -4.08
CA TRP A 69 -11.08 6.19 -3.99
C TRP A 69 -10.37 5.67 -2.73
N ILE A 70 -11.08 5.36 -1.67
CA ILE A 70 -10.50 4.80 -0.45
C ILE A 70 -10.74 3.30 -0.34
N TRP A 71 -11.97 2.83 -0.56
CA TRP A 71 -12.35 1.43 -0.47
C TRP A 71 -13.79 1.23 -0.96
N SER A 72 -14.15 -0.03 -1.25
CA SER A 72 -15.48 -0.43 -1.66
C SER A 72 -15.89 -1.71 -0.94
N LYS A 73 -17.17 -1.91 -0.71
CA LYS A 73 -17.71 -3.20 -0.23
C LYS A 73 -17.45 -4.36 -1.20
N LYS A 74 -17.03 -4.06 -2.43
CA LYS A 74 -16.68 -5.05 -3.46
C LYS A 74 -15.22 -5.49 -3.38
N ASP A 75 -14.36 -4.78 -2.63
CA ASP A 75 -12.98 -5.17 -2.46
C ASP A 75 -12.90 -6.52 -1.74
N SER A 76 -12.08 -7.42 -2.28
CA SER A 76 -11.86 -8.74 -1.68
C SER A 76 -11.14 -8.65 -0.34
N ILE A 77 -10.30 -7.62 -0.16
CA ILE A 77 -9.62 -7.31 1.08
C ILE A 77 -10.29 -6.10 1.73
N PRO A 78 -11.02 -6.29 2.85
CA PRO A 78 -11.65 -5.18 3.56
C PRO A 78 -10.63 -4.15 4.05
N ARG A 79 -11.08 -2.91 4.24
CA ARG A 79 -10.24 -1.80 4.70
C ARG A 79 -9.42 -2.18 5.94
N TRP A 80 -10.02 -2.76 6.94
CA TRP A 80 -9.38 -3.15 8.21
C TRP A 80 -8.40 -4.33 8.11
N ASN A 81 -8.31 -5.01 6.95
CA ASN A 81 -7.37 -6.10 6.70
C ASN A 81 -6.23 -5.71 5.75
N ARG A 82 -6.19 -4.49 5.26
CA ARG A 82 -5.20 -4.08 4.26
C ARG A 82 -3.78 -4.13 4.78
N THR A 83 -3.50 -3.61 5.98
CA THR A 83 -2.16 -3.70 6.56
C THR A 83 -1.74 -5.15 6.76
N ALA A 84 -2.63 -6.03 7.23
CA ALA A 84 -2.33 -7.47 7.33
C ALA A 84 -1.94 -8.06 5.98
N TYR A 85 -2.68 -7.75 4.93
CA TYR A 85 -2.39 -8.18 3.56
C TYR A 85 -1.03 -7.67 3.07
N PHE A 86 -0.71 -6.40 3.28
CA PHE A 86 0.59 -5.84 2.89
C PHE A 86 1.75 -6.48 3.66
N ILE A 87 1.56 -6.76 4.93
CA ILE A 87 2.55 -7.49 5.75
C ILE A 87 2.75 -8.91 5.23
N ASP A 88 1.68 -9.63 4.89
CA ASP A 88 1.77 -10.97 4.30
C ASP A 88 2.56 -10.96 2.98
N LYS A 89 2.28 -9.99 2.09
CA LYS A 89 3.03 -9.80 0.84
C LYS A 89 4.51 -9.44 1.08
N THR A 90 4.78 -8.63 2.10
CA THR A 90 6.16 -8.28 2.49
C THR A 90 6.91 -9.51 2.98
N ILE A 91 6.31 -10.28 3.89
CA ILE A 91 6.92 -11.50 4.42
C ILE A 91 7.15 -12.53 3.31
N ASP A 92 6.20 -12.70 2.40
CA ASP A 92 6.33 -13.59 1.25
C ASP A 92 7.49 -13.17 0.33
N PHE A 93 7.59 -11.87 0.00
CA PHE A 93 8.71 -11.33 -0.77
C PHE A 93 10.06 -11.62 -0.10
N LEU A 94 10.19 -11.34 1.20
CA LEU A 94 11.41 -11.59 1.95
C LEU A 94 11.77 -13.08 2.01
N LYS A 95 10.79 -13.96 2.18
CA LYS A 95 10.99 -15.42 2.19
C LYS A 95 11.46 -15.95 0.85
N ARG A 96 10.88 -15.49 -0.26
CA ARG A 96 11.28 -15.90 -1.61
C ARG A 96 12.69 -15.43 -2.00
N ASN A 97 13.15 -14.32 -1.42
CA ASN A 97 14.45 -13.75 -1.66
C ASN A 97 15.43 -13.97 -0.48
N LYS A 98 15.22 -15.03 0.30
CA LYS A 98 16.08 -15.36 1.45
C LYS A 98 17.55 -15.52 1.02
N GLY A 99 18.44 -14.77 1.66
CA GLY A 99 19.88 -14.77 1.35
C GLY A 99 20.32 -13.66 0.39
N GLU A 100 19.37 -12.95 -0.21
CA GLU A 100 19.63 -11.76 -1.02
C GLU A 100 19.37 -10.49 -0.20
N PRO A 101 20.10 -9.40 -0.42
CA PRO A 101 19.73 -8.13 0.18
C PRO A 101 18.39 -7.64 -0.40
N CYS A 102 17.46 -7.26 0.45
CA CYS A 102 16.13 -6.81 0.07
C CYS A 102 15.88 -5.37 0.50
N PHE A 103 15.19 -4.62 -0.36
CA PHE A 103 14.61 -3.32 -0.04
C PHE A 103 13.11 -3.38 -0.27
N VAL A 104 12.35 -3.13 0.78
CA VAL A 104 10.88 -3.05 0.71
C VAL A 104 10.44 -1.66 1.12
N ASN A 105 9.77 -0.97 0.21
CA ASN A 105 9.05 0.26 0.49
C ASN A 105 7.62 -0.11 0.93
N LEU A 106 7.40 -0.25 2.22
CA LEU A 106 6.12 -0.67 2.80
C LEU A 106 5.34 0.57 3.26
N TRP A 107 4.26 0.88 2.54
CA TRP A 107 3.44 2.06 2.77
C TRP A 107 1.95 1.71 2.95
N PRO A 108 1.57 1.15 4.12
CA PRO A 108 0.16 0.90 4.41
C PRO A 108 -0.65 2.19 4.43
N ASP A 109 -1.91 2.11 4.00
CA ASP A 109 -2.79 3.27 3.86
C ASP A 109 -3.88 3.37 4.93
N ASP A 110 -3.93 2.43 5.88
CA ASP A 110 -5.00 2.33 6.88
C ASP A 110 -5.08 3.56 7.80
N MET A 111 -3.92 4.21 8.03
CA MET A 111 -3.84 5.41 8.87
C MET A 111 -4.40 6.67 8.22
N HIS A 112 -4.73 6.61 6.94
CA HIS A 112 -5.46 7.68 6.24
C HIS A 112 -6.96 7.60 6.55
N THR A 113 -7.62 8.73 6.70
CA THR A 113 -9.10 8.76 6.83
C THR A 113 -9.79 8.16 5.59
N PRO A 114 -10.90 7.47 5.73
CA PRO A 114 -11.64 7.16 6.97
C PRO A 114 -10.95 6.08 7.81
N TRP A 115 -11.00 6.26 9.12
CA TRP A 115 -10.47 5.27 10.05
C TRP A 115 -11.53 4.19 10.30
N VAL A 116 -11.31 3.01 9.74
CA VAL A 116 -12.20 1.86 9.82
C VAL A 116 -11.38 0.66 10.29
N GLY A 117 -11.38 0.41 11.60
CA GLY A 117 -10.59 -0.67 12.21
C GLY A 117 -11.30 -2.03 12.21
N ASN A 118 -12.62 -2.07 11.97
CA ASN A 118 -13.40 -3.29 11.91
C ASN A 118 -14.73 -3.06 11.15
N LYS A 119 -15.54 -4.11 11.03
CA LYS A 119 -16.78 -4.06 10.27
C LYS A 119 -17.84 -3.13 10.90
N GLU A 120 -17.91 -3.11 12.21
CA GLU A 120 -18.86 -2.27 12.96
C GLU A 120 -18.58 -0.78 12.79
N GLU A 121 -17.29 -0.41 12.81
CA GLU A 121 -16.87 0.97 12.59
C GLU A 121 -17.10 1.46 11.16
N LEU A 122 -17.18 0.54 10.21
CA LEU A 122 -17.56 0.84 8.85
C LEU A 122 -18.96 1.44 8.73
N GLU A 123 -19.92 0.88 9.42
CA GLU A 123 -21.30 1.39 9.41
C GLU A 123 -21.38 2.79 10.05
N LEU A 124 -20.60 3.04 11.11
CA LEU A 124 -20.50 4.36 11.72
C LEU A 124 -19.91 5.40 10.75
N PHE A 125 -18.88 5.02 10.00
CA PHE A 125 -18.29 5.90 8.99
C PHE A 125 -19.30 6.30 7.90
N HIS A 126 -20.15 5.39 7.44
CA HIS A 126 -21.19 5.70 6.45
C HIS A 126 -22.19 6.75 6.95
N ASN A 127 -22.31 6.92 8.26
CA ASN A 127 -23.11 7.97 8.89
C ASN A 127 -22.33 9.28 9.10
N GLY A 128 -21.11 9.40 8.58
CA GLY A 128 -20.25 10.58 8.70
C GLY A 128 -19.50 10.68 10.03
N GLU A 129 -19.49 9.61 10.82
CA GLU A 129 -18.82 9.57 12.11
C GLU A 129 -17.39 9.05 11.94
N SER A 130 -16.41 9.91 12.27
CA SER A 130 -15.01 9.53 12.40
C SER A 130 -14.53 9.97 13.78
N SER A 131 -14.12 9.03 14.59
CA SER A 131 -13.83 9.30 16.01
C SER A 131 -12.38 8.96 16.36
N GLU A 132 -11.89 9.58 17.44
CA GLU A 132 -10.62 9.20 18.06
C GLU A 132 -10.57 7.71 18.43
N LYS A 133 -11.71 7.12 18.78
CA LYS A 133 -11.83 5.68 19.04
C LYS A 133 -11.47 4.86 17.80
N ASN A 134 -12.02 5.20 16.63
CA ASN A 134 -11.74 4.51 15.38
C ASN A 134 -10.25 4.62 15.01
N TYR A 135 -9.67 5.79 15.20
CA TYR A 135 -8.23 5.99 15.01
C TYR A 135 -7.38 5.05 15.90
N LYS A 136 -7.74 4.94 17.19
CA LYS A 136 -7.05 4.04 18.13
C LYS A 136 -7.15 2.58 17.69
N THR A 137 -8.34 2.12 17.30
CA THR A 137 -8.55 0.74 16.82
C THR A 137 -7.66 0.44 15.60
N VAL A 138 -7.61 1.35 14.64
CA VAL A 138 -6.75 1.20 13.45
C VAL A 138 -5.27 1.18 13.85
N MET A 139 -4.85 2.06 14.77
CA MET A 139 -3.47 2.13 15.25
C MET A 139 -3.05 0.85 15.99
N GLU A 140 -3.91 0.28 16.81
CA GLU A 140 -3.65 -0.97 17.54
C GLU A 140 -3.45 -2.14 16.57
N GLU A 141 -4.32 -2.28 15.58
CA GLU A 141 -4.20 -3.33 14.57
C GLU A 141 -2.96 -3.11 13.68
N TYR A 142 -2.71 -1.88 13.24
CA TYR A 142 -1.48 -1.53 12.51
C TYR A 142 -0.22 -1.94 13.28
N ASN A 143 -0.13 -1.57 14.56
CA ASN A 143 1.01 -1.89 15.41
C ASN A 143 1.20 -3.42 15.57
N LYS A 144 0.12 -4.16 15.74
CA LYS A 144 0.14 -5.63 15.79
C LYS A 144 0.68 -6.22 14.49
N GLN A 145 0.26 -5.71 13.33
CA GLN A 145 0.73 -6.20 12.04
C GLN A 145 2.22 -5.88 11.81
N ILE A 146 2.69 -4.69 12.20
CA ILE A 146 4.13 -4.36 12.17
C ILE A 146 4.92 -5.32 13.10
N GLY A 147 4.37 -5.65 14.28
CA GLY A 147 4.96 -6.67 15.16
C GLY A 147 5.19 -8.01 14.45
N ARG A 148 4.24 -8.48 13.65
CA ARG A 148 4.38 -9.72 12.85
C ARG A 148 5.53 -9.67 11.83
N LEU A 149 5.86 -8.50 11.33
CA LEU A 149 6.97 -8.34 10.39
C LEU A 149 8.34 -8.42 11.08
N LEU A 150 8.42 -8.04 12.35
CA LEU A 150 9.67 -7.95 13.10
C LEU A 150 10.04 -9.25 13.84
N TYR A 151 9.10 -10.20 13.97
CA TYR A 151 9.27 -11.50 14.64
C TYR A 151 8.92 -12.66 13.71
#